data_c4e5d574c2167afd660deb98123550bb
#
_entry.id   c4e5d574c2167afd660deb98123550bb
#
_cell.length_a   1.000
_cell.length_b   1.000
_cell.length_c   1.000
_cell.angle_alpha   90.00
_cell.angle_beta   90.00
_cell.angle_gamma   90.00
#
_symmetry.space_group_name_H-M   'P 1'
#
loop_
_entity.id
_entity.type
_entity.pdbx_description
1 polymer ?
#
loop_
_entity_poly.entity_id
_entity_poly.type
_entity_poly.pdbx_seq_one_letter_code
_entity_poly.pdbx_strand_id
1 'polypeptide(L)'
;MELVLATRNPHKLREFAGLLAPLRVLPIPDGVELPPETGDTFAENAVDKARAAADATGMTAIADDSGIAAAALGGGPGVRSARYAGENATDEENLDKLLREVPDDDRQVAYVCALAFAEPHGLVHLVEGRCEGTLAAEPRGDGGFGYDPAFLPVDRDDGRTMAELSVEEKDAISHRGRAARAFLDWLDRESRAA
;
A
#
# COMPACT_ATOMS: atom_id res chain seq x y z
N MET A 1 -10.71 12.42 14.88
CA MET A 1 -9.81 11.34 15.36
C MET A 1 -8.41 11.59 14.81
N GLU A 2 -7.38 11.34 15.61
CA GLU A 2 -5.98 11.34 15.18
C GLU A 2 -5.48 9.90 15.14
N LEU A 3 -4.70 9.56 14.10
CA LEU A 3 -4.15 8.23 13.86
C LEU A 3 -2.64 8.34 13.59
N VAL A 4 -1.84 7.53 14.25
CA VAL A 4 -0.40 7.40 13.91
C VAL A 4 -0.26 6.43 12.74
N LEU A 5 0.40 6.82 11.65
CA LEU A 5 0.72 5.92 10.56
C LEU A 5 2.10 5.28 10.78
N ALA A 6 2.12 3.97 10.96
CA ALA A 6 3.32 3.17 11.22
C ALA A 6 4.13 2.93 9.94
N THR A 7 4.70 4.00 9.39
CA THR A 7 5.57 3.95 8.21
C THR A 7 6.68 5.00 8.28
N ARG A 8 7.82 4.71 7.66
CA ARG A 8 8.90 5.69 7.41
C ARG A 8 8.89 6.15 5.94
N ASN A 9 8.00 5.62 5.12
CA ASN A 9 7.89 6.01 3.72
C ASN A 9 7.09 7.32 3.58
N PRO A 10 7.70 8.44 3.13
CA PRO A 10 7.02 9.72 3.01
C PRO A 10 5.94 9.75 1.93
N HIS A 11 6.05 8.88 0.91
CA HIS A 11 5.01 8.75 -0.13
C HIS A 11 3.73 8.16 0.46
N LYS A 12 3.84 7.08 1.23
CA LYS A 12 2.71 6.48 1.93
C LYS A 12 2.04 7.46 2.90
N LEU A 13 2.85 8.23 3.66
CA LEU A 13 2.30 9.23 4.59
C LEU A 13 1.47 10.28 3.86
N ARG A 14 1.95 10.80 2.71
CA ARG A 14 1.21 11.77 1.90
C ARG A 14 -0.08 11.20 1.33
N GLU A 15 -0.03 9.99 0.76
CA GLU A 15 -1.22 9.33 0.19
C GLU A 15 -2.28 9.09 1.27
N PHE A 16 -1.94 8.48 2.41
CA PHE A 16 -2.92 8.21 3.47
C PHE A 16 -3.44 9.47 4.15
N ALA A 17 -2.64 10.54 4.26
CA ALA A 17 -3.13 11.82 4.77
C ALA A 17 -4.24 12.42 3.88
N GLY A 18 -4.14 12.27 2.55
CA GLY A 18 -5.20 12.67 1.62
C GLY A 18 -6.40 11.73 1.66
N LEU A 19 -6.15 10.41 1.52
CA LEU A 19 -7.18 9.38 1.43
C LEU A 19 -8.07 9.26 2.68
N LEU A 20 -7.53 9.54 3.85
CA LEU A 20 -8.24 9.42 5.12
C LEU A 20 -8.80 10.76 5.65
N ALA A 21 -8.71 11.85 4.87
CA ALA A 21 -9.34 13.11 5.26
C ALA A 21 -10.86 12.91 5.50
N PRO A 22 -11.46 13.48 6.56
CA PRO A 22 -10.92 14.51 7.47
C PRO A 22 -10.19 13.98 8.72
N LEU A 23 -9.84 12.70 8.79
CA LEU A 23 -9.03 12.17 9.88
C LEU A 23 -7.63 12.76 9.82
N ARG A 24 -7.03 12.98 10.98
CA ARG A 24 -5.66 13.51 11.05
C ARG A 24 -4.66 12.35 11.14
N VAL A 25 -3.92 12.13 10.07
CA VAL A 25 -2.84 11.13 10.02
C VAL A 25 -1.53 11.78 10.45
N LEU A 26 -0.92 11.23 11.49
CA LEU A 26 0.34 11.69 12.07
C LEU A 26 1.47 10.75 11.66
N PRO A 27 2.67 11.27 11.42
CA PRO A 27 3.84 10.42 11.21
C PRO A 27 4.18 9.67 12.51
N ILE A 28 4.77 8.48 12.38
CA ILE A 28 5.30 7.76 13.53
C ILE A 28 6.47 8.55 14.15
N PRO A 29 6.53 8.72 15.50
CA PRO A 29 7.61 9.43 16.16
C PRO A 29 8.97 8.78 15.89
N ASP A 30 10.04 9.60 15.86
CA ASP A 30 11.40 9.15 15.52
C ASP A 30 11.95 8.07 16.47
N GLY A 31 11.57 8.07 17.73
CA GLY A 31 12.03 7.10 18.73
C GLY A 31 11.28 5.75 18.72
N VAL A 32 10.28 5.58 17.88
CA VAL A 32 9.52 4.32 17.80
C VAL A 32 10.14 3.39 16.77
N GLU A 33 10.57 2.22 17.18
CA GLU A 33 11.04 1.17 16.29
C GLU A 33 9.87 0.32 15.81
N LEU A 34 9.78 0.13 14.49
CA LEU A 34 8.82 -0.79 13.89
C LEU A 34 9.41 -2.19 13.77
N PRO A 35 8.62 -3.24 13.96
CA PRO A 35 9.09 -4.60 13.77
C PRO A 35 9.52 -4.82 12.29
N PRO A 36 10.48 -5.74 12.05
CA PRO A 36 10.85 -6.14 10.72
C PRO A 36 9.67 -6.84 10.03
N GLU A 37 9.53 -6.62 8.72
CA GLU A 37 8.50 -7.26 7.89
C GLU A 37 8.93 -8.70 7.55
N THR A 38 8.65 -9.63 8.46
CA THR A 38 8.99 -11.06 8.34
C THR A 38 7.78 -11.96 8.08
N GLY A 39 6.59 -11.40 8.06
CA GLY A 39 5.35 -12.13 7.74
C GLY A 39 5.31 -12.61 6.30
N ASP A 40 4.61 -13.72 6.09
CA ASP A 40 4.41 -14.30 4.76
C ASP A 40 3.34 -13.55 3.95
N THR A 41 2.53 -12.72 4.62
CA THR A 41 1.44 -11.96 4.00
C THR A 41 1.51 -10.48 4.33
N PHE A 42 0.94 -9.65 3.46
CA PHE A 42 0.76 -8.22 3.73
C PHE A 42 -0.06 -7.96 5.01
N ALA A 43 -1.06 -8.81 5.27
CA ALA A 43 -1.92 -8.71 6.45
C ALA A 43 -1.12 -8.87 7.76
N GLU A 44 -0.26 -9.89 7.84
CA GLU A 44 0.59 -10.12 9.02
C GLU A 44 1.51 -8.94 9.29
N ASN A 45 2.24 -8.48 8.27
CA ASN A 45 3.14 -7.33 8.41
C ASN A 45 2.40 -6.04 8.80
N ALA A 46 1.23 -5.77 8.21
CA ALA A 46 0.44 -4.60 8.56
C ALA A 46 -0.05 -4.65 10.00
N VAL A 47 -0.58 -5.79 10.46
CA VAL A 47 -1.08 -5.97 11.83
C VAL A 47 0.05 -5.81 12.84
N ASP A 48 1.21 -6.42 12.61
CA ASP A 48 2.34 -6.33 13.53
C ASP A 48 2.86 -4.90 13.66
N LYS A 49 2.98 -4.16 12.54
CA LYS A 49 3.36 -2.75 12.55
C LYS A 49 2.33 -1.87 13.26
N ALA A 50 1.04 -2.07 13.01
CA ALA A 50 -0.01 -1.27 13.64
C ALA A 50 -0.05 -1.47 15.15
N ARG A 51 0.02 -2.72 15.62
CA ARG A 51 0.08 -3.05 17.06
C ARG A 51 1.32 -2.42 17.73
N ALA A 52 2.49 -2.65 17.14
CA ALA A 52 3.73 -2.11 17.71
C ALA A 52 3.70 -0.58 17.82
N ALA A 53 3.17 0.11 16.81
CA ALA A 53 3.03 1.56 16.84
C ALA A 53 2.01 2.03 17.87
N ALA A 54 0.85 1.35 17.98
CA ALA A 54 -0.18 1.70 18.96
C ALA A 54 0.32 1.53 20.38
N ASP A 55 0.96 0.40 20.69
CA ASP A 55 1.49 0.12 22.02
C ASP A 55 2.65 1.06 22.40
N ALA A 56 3.54 1.38 21.45
CA ALA A 56 4.68 2.26 21.70
C ALA A 56 4.29 3.73 21.87
N THR A 57 3.23 4.18 21.18
CA THR A 57 2.81 5.59 21.23
C THR A 57 1.69 5.85 22.25
N GLY A 58 0.98 4.82 22.68
CA GLY A 58 -0.25 4.95 23.47
C GLY A 58 -1.40 5.60 22.69
N MET A 59 -1.30 5.66 21.36
CA MET A 59 -2.28 6.25 20.45
C MET A 59 -2.80 5.19 19.49
N THR A 60 -4.01 5.38 19.00
CA THR A 60 -4.52 4.59 17.88
C THR A 60 -3.59 4.70 16.67
N ALA A 61 -3.23 3.58 16.08
CA ALA A 61 -2.33 3.51 14.95
C ALA A 61 -2.95 2.77 13.76
N ILE A 62 -2.48 3.13 12.58
CA ILE A 62 -2.70 2.39 11.35
C ILE A 62 -1.36 2.01 10.74
N ALA A 63 -1.34 0.92 10.01
CA ALA A 63 -0.18 0.52 9.21
C ALA A 63 -0.66 -0.11 7.90
N ASP A 64 0.04 0.19 6.82
CA ASP A 64 -0.12 -0.57 5.59
C ASP A 64 1.10 -1.48 5.33
N ASP A 65 0.82 -2.63 4.79
CA ASP A 65 1.79 -3.35 3.98
C ASP A 65 1.20 -3.60 2.59
N SER A 66 2.00 -3.36 1.56
CA SER A 66 1.47 -3.31 0.20
C SER A 66 2.56 -3.60 -0.82
N GLY A 67 2.15 -4.15 -1.93
CA GLY A 67 3.07 -4.47 -3.02
C GLY A 67 2.35 -4.89 -4.29
N ILE A 68 3.14 -5.34 -5.25
CA ILE A 68 2.68 -5.85 -6.52
C ILE A 68 2.76 -7.38 -6.54
N ALA A 69 1.76 -8.01 -7.12
CA ALA A 69 1.69 -9.45 -7.33
C ALA A 69 1.52 -9.71 -8.83
N ALA A 70 2.43 -10.46 -9.45
CA ALA A 70 2.35 -10.87 -10.84
C ALA A 70 1.84 -12.31 -10.95
N ALA A 71 0.83 -12.54 -11.78
CA ALA A 71 0.23 -13.87 -11.98
C ALA A 71 1.28 -14.89 -12.48
N ALA A 72 2.06 -14.51 -13.48
CA ALA A 72 3.12 -15.33 -14.04
C ALA A 72 4.23 -15.73 -13.04
N LEU A 73 4.37 -14.98 -11.93
CA LEU A 73 5.35 -15.25 -10.88
C LEU A 73 4.69 -15.90 -9.64
N GLY A 74 3.50 -16.49 -9.79
CA GLY A 74 2.77 -17.13 -8.68
C GLY A 74 2.42 -16.17 -7.54
N GLY A 75 2.22 -14.88 -7.84
CA GLY A 75 1.95 -13.82 -6.86
C GLY A 75 3.19 -13.06 -6.39
N GLY A 76 4.38 -13.43 -6.86
CA GLY A 76 5.58 -12.64 -6.60
C GLY A 76 5.58 -11.30 -7.34
N PRO A 77 6.37 -10.30 -6.87
CA PRO A 77 7.21 -10.29 -5.67
C PRO A 77 6.46 -10.25 -4.32
N GLY A 78 5.17 -9.88 -4.29
CA GLY A 78 4.37 -9.89 -3.06
C GLY A 78 4.98 -9.01 -1.95
N VAL A 79 5.10 -9.55 -0.74
CA VAL A 79 5.70 -8.85 0.43
C VAL A 79 7.16 -8.40 0.22
N ARG A 80 7.81 -8.88 -0.85
CA ARG A 80 9.17 -8.47 -1.20
C ARG A 80 9.21 -7.32 -2.20
N SER A 81 8.07 -6.70 -2.54
CA SER A 81 8.00 -5.68 -3.59
C SER A 81 8.99 -4.53 -3.40
N ALA A 82 9.16 -4.04 -2.18
CA ALA A 82 10.06 -2.93 -1.89
C ALA A 82 11.57 -3.30 -1.98
N ARG A 83 11.90 -4.60 -1.97
CA ARG A 83 13.28 -5.12 -2.00
C ARG A 83 13.45 -6.25 -3.04
N TYR A 84 12.67 -6.21 -4.10
CA TYR A 84 12.63 -7.29 -5.09
C TYR A 84 13.95 -7.48 -5.81
N ALA A 85 14.64 -6.41 -6.15
CA ALA A 85 15.98 -6.48 -6.76
C ALA A 85 17.12 -6.55 -5.72
N GLY A 86 16.83 -6.38 -4.43
CA GLY A 86 17.79 -6.44 -3.32
C GLY A 86 17.39 -5.55 -2.17
N GLU A 87 18.00 -5.73 -0.99
CA GLU A 87 17.64 -4.99 0.25
C GLU A 87 17.77 -3.46 0.13
N ASN A 88 18.64 -2.96 -0.73
CA ASN A 88 18.86 -1.53 -0.96
C ASN A 88 18.49 -1.11 -2.39
N ALA A 89 17.66 -1.89 -3.08
CA ALA A 89 17.27 -1.60 -4.45
C ALA A 89 16.40 -0.35 -4.52
N THR A 90 16.61 0.43 -5.57
CA THR A 90 15.74 1.55 -5.91
C THR A 90 14.41 1.08 -6.51
N ASP A 91 13.43 1.97 -6.56
CA ASP A 91 12.15 1.69 -7.23
C ASP A 91 12.36 1.30 -8.71
N GLU A 92 13.28 1.97 -9.39
CA GLU A 92 13.64 1.70 -10.78
C GLU A 92 14.25 0.29 -10.95
N GLU A 93 15.18 -0.10 -10.09
CA GLU A 93 15.80 -1.44 -10.13
C GLU A 93 14.76 -2.55 -9.86
N ASN A 94 13.82 -2.32 -8.92
CA ASN A 94 12.74 -3.25 -8.65
C ASN A 94 11.80 -3.38 -9.85
N LEU A 95 11.43 -2.26 -10.47
CA LEU A 95 10.58 -2.22 -11.66
C LEU A 95 11.26 -2.92 -12.85
N ASP A 96 12.51 -2.60 -13.13
CA ASP A 96 13.30 -3.21 -14.22
C ASP A 96 13.40 -4.73 -14.06
N LYS A 97 13.59 -5.20 -12.83
CA LYS A 97 13.60 -6.63 -12.55
C LYS A 97 12.24 -7.26 -12.85
N LEU A 98 11.16 -6.65 -12.40
CA LEU A 98 9.81 -7.16 -12.66
C LEU A 98 9.52 -7.24 -14.17
N LEU A 99 9.84 -6.19 -14.92
CA LEU A 99 9.63 -6.13 -16.36
C LEU A 99 10.43 -7.22 -17.12
N ARG A 100 11.61 -7.58 -16.63
CA ARG A 100 12.43 -8.66 -17.23
C ARG A 100 11.93 -10.07 -16.89
N GLU A 101 11.36 -10.26 -15.71
CA GLU A 101 10.98 -11.60 -15.22
C GLU A 101 9.53 -11.97 -15.59
N VAL A 102 8.67 -10.98 -15.79
CA VAL A 102 7.27 -11.22 -16.22
C VAL A 102 7.24 -11.38 -17.74
N PRO A 103 6.78 -12.54 -18.26
CA PRO A 103 6.77 -12.81 -19.70
C PRO A 103 5.72 -11.97 -20.44
N ASP A 104 5.93 -11.76 -21.73
CA ASP A 104 5.08 -10.90 -22.55
C ASP A 104 3.66 -11.46 -22.79
N ASP A 105 3.50 -12.77 -22.68
CA ASP A 105 2.23 -13.47 -22.89
C ASP A 105 1.37 -13.57 -21.61
N ASP A 106 1.91 -13.22 -20.45
CA ASP A 106 1.15 -13.13 -19.19
C ASP A 106 1.63 -11.96 -18.32
N ARG A 107 1.17 -10.78 -18.66
CA ARG A 107 1.53 -9.53 -17.96
C ARG A 107 0.53 -9.10 -16.88
N GLN A 108 -0.33 -10.02 -16.43
CA GLN A 108 -1.32 -9.72 -15.40
C GLN A 108 -0.66 -9.47 -14.05
N VAL A 109 -0.98 -8.34 -13.45
CA VAL A 109 -0.50 -7.92 -12.13
C VAL A 109 -1.64 -7.33 -11.30
N ALA A 110 -1.44 -7.32 -10.01
CA ALA A 110 -2.31 -6.58 -9.10
C ALA A 110 -1.49 -5.86 -8.05
N TYR A 111 -1.86 -4.64 -7.72
CA TYR A 111 -1.48 -4.02 -6.47
C TYR A 111 -2.39 -4.51 -5.34
N VAL A 112 -1.79 -4.81 -4.20
CA VAL A 112 -2.49 -5.21 -2.97
C VAL A 112 -2.04 -4.29 -1.83
N CYS A 113 -2.98 -3.86 -1.01
CA CYS A 113 -2.74 -3.13 0.23
C CYS A 113 -3.53 -3.78 1.35
N ALA A 114 -2.85 -4.27 2.37
CA ALA A 114 -3.43 -4.59 3.66
C ALA A 114 -3.27 -3.36 4.56
N LEU A 115 -4.37 -2.82 5.07
CA LEU A 115 -4.40 -1.69 5.99
C LEU A 115 -4.95 -2.16 7.33
N ALA A 116 -4.09 -2.19 8.34
CA ALA A 116 -4.43 -2.56 9.71
C ALA A 116 -4.63 -1.32 10.58
N PHE A 117 -5.62 -1.39 11.44
CA PHE A 117 -5.90 -0.45 12.52
C PHE A 117 -5.66 -1.16 13.84
N ALA A 118 -5.08 -0.48 14.82
CA ALA A 118 -4.88 -1.00 16.16
C ALA A 118 -5.09 0.09 17.23
N GLU A 119 -5.81 -0.26 18.30
CA GLU A 119 -5.84 0.49 19.54
C GLU A 119 -4.75 -0.01 20.50
N PRO A 120 -4.20 0.85 21.38
CA PRO A 120 -3.23 0.40 22.39
C PRO A 120 -3.79 -0.75 23.22
N HIS A 121 -3.13 -1.90 23.21
CA HIS A 121 -3.53 -3.14 23.90
C HIS A 121 -4.98 -3.60 23.63
N GLY A 122 -5.58 -3.17 22.54
CA GLY A 122 -7.00 -3.33 22.27
C GLY A 122 -7.35 -3.91 20.90
N LEU A 123 -8.42 -3.35 20.35
CA LEU A 123 -9.00 -3.75 19.07
C LEU A 123 -7.96 -3.70 17.95
N VAL A 124 -8.01 -4.72 17.10
CA VAL A 124 -7.32 -4.73 15.80
C VAL A 124 -8.35 -4.98 14.72
N HIS A 125 -8.33 -4.17 13.68
CA HIS A 125 -9.14 -4.35 12.48
C HIS A 125 -8.26 -4.32 11.24
N LEU A 126 -8.59 -5.13 10.24
CA LEU A 126 -7.86 -5.25 8.99
C LEU A 126 -8.83 -5.10 7.82
N VAL A 127 -8.43 -4.30 6.85
CA VAL A 127 -9.09 -4.22 5.54
C VAL A 127 -8.07 -4.41 4.43
N GLU A 128 -8.53 -4.85 3.27
CA GLU A 128 -7.70 -4.98 2.09
C GLU A 128 -8.27 -4.18 0.92
N GLY A 129 -7.37 -3.64 0.11
CA GLY A 129 -7.69 -3.03 -1.16
C GLY A 129 -6.83 -3.65 -2.26
N ARG A 130 -7.45 -3.96 -3.39
CA ARG A 130 -6.78 -4.57 -4.54
C ARG A 130 -7.12 -3.81 -5.81
N CYS A 131 -6.11 -3.54 -6.63
CA CYS A 131 -6.26 -2.92 -7.94
C CYS A 131 -5.64 -3.86 -8.98
N GLU A 132 -6.47 -4.37 -9.88
CA GLU A 132 -6.02 -5.23 -10.98
C GLU A 132 -5.44 -4.41 -12.11
N GLY A 133 -4.46 -4.96 -12.81
CA GLY A 133 -3.80 -4.30 -13.92
C GLY A 133 -2.99 -5.24 -14.79
N THR A 134 -2.31 -4.65 -15.75
CA THR A 134 -1.31 -5.31 -16.58
C THR A 134 -0.03 -4.48 -16.61
N LEU A 135 1.11 -5.10 -16.87
CA LEU A 135 2.36 -4.36 -17.06
C LEU A 135 2.45 -3.78 -18.47
N ALA A 136 2.77 -2.49 -18.57
CA ALA A 136 3.20 -1.86 -19.81
C ALA A 136 4.52 -2.48 -20.30
N ALA A 137 4.75 -2.42 -21.62
CA ALA A 137 6.01 -2.87 -22.19
C ALA A 137 7.21 -2.02 -21.72
N GLU A 138 6.97 -0.72 -21.54
CA GLU A 138 7.97 0.25 -21.12
C GLU A 138 7.37 1.19 -20.05
N PRO A 139 8.18 1.67 -19.08
CA PRO A 139 7.73 2.65 -18.09
C PRO A 139 7.34 3.97 -18.72
N ARG A 140 6.25 4.61 -18.22
CA ARG A 140 5.77 5.93 -18.65
C ARG A 140 5.23 6.72 -17.46
N GLY A 141 5.35 8.05 -17.53
CA GLY A 141 4.89 8.98 -16.52
C GLY A 141 5.89 9.20 -15.39
N ASP A 142 5.75 10.33 -14.70
CA ASP A 142 6.66 10.78 -13.65
C ASP A 142 5.97 10.86 -12.27
N GLY A 143 4.69 10.49 -12.20
CA GLY A 143 3.92 10.50 -10.95
C GLY A 143 4.07 9.22 -10.15
N GLY A 144 3.64 9.27 -8.89
CA GLY A 144 3.63 8.10 -8.02
C GLY A 144 5.01 7.64 -7.58
N PHE A 145 5.18 6.33 -7.38
CA PHE A 145 6.43 5.68 -6.98
C PHE A 145 6.37 4.16 -7.23
N GLY A 146 7.48 3.47 -7.03
CA GLY A 146 7.56 2.02 -7.18
C GLY A 146 7.27 1.55 -8.61
N TYR A 147 6.25 0.74 -8.76
CA TYR A 147 5.88 0.12 -10.04
C TYR A 147 4.86 0.93 -10.87
N ASP A 148 4.44 2.12 -10.37
CA ASP A 148 3.44 2.97 -11.03
C ASP A 148 3.74 3.29 -12.50
N PRO A 149 5.02 3.52 -12.92
CA PRO A 149 5.34 3.81 -14.30
C PRO A 149 5.02 2.69 -15.31
N ALA A 150 4.90 1.44 -14.86
CA ALA A 150 4.53 0.34 -15.75
C ALA A 150 3.18 -0.32 -15.40
N PHE A 151 2.46 0.16 -14.39
CA PHE A 151 1.18 -0.41 -14.01
C PHE A 151 0.03 0.23 -14.80
N LEU A 152 -0.64 -0.57 -15.64
CA LEU A 152 -1.83 -0.20 -16.40
C LEU A 152 -3.08 -0.72 -15.67
N PRO A 153 -3.86 0.15 -15.00
CA PRO A 153 -5.03 -0.30 -14.25
C PRO A 153 -6.16 -0.76 -15.17
N VAL A 154 -6.81 -1.87 -14.83
CA VAL A 154 -7.98 -2.41 -15.58
C VAL A 154 -9.18 -1.46 -15.48
N ASP A 155 -9.27 -0.66 -14.43
CA ASP A 155 -10.36 0.31 -14.24
C ASP A 155 -10.35 1.46 -15.26
N ARG A 156 -9.36 1.50 -16.16
CA ARG A 156 -9.22 2.53 -17.20
C ARG A 156 -8.99 1.88 -18.56
N ASP A 157 -9.55 2.50 -19.58
CA ASP A 157 -9.45 2.10 -20.99
C ASP A 157 -8.61 3.06 -21.85
N ASP A 158 -8.04 4.11 -21.21
CA ASP A 158 -7.25 5.15 -21.89
C ASP A 158 -5.76 4.79 -22.06
N GLY A 159 -5.33 3.63 -21.54
CA GLY A 159 -3.98 3.11 -21.68
C GLY A 159 -2.91 3.88 -20.90
N ARG A 160 -3.30 4.76 -19.97
CA ARG A 160 -2.38 5.47 -19.07
C ARG A 160 -1.92 4.56 -17.93
N THR A 161 -0.63 4.67 -17.58
CA THR A 161 -0.09 4.05 -16.39
C THR A 161 -0.52 4.79 -15.12
N MET A 162 -0.36 4.16 -13.94
CA MET A 162 -0.62 4.84 -12.66
C MET A 162 0.21 6.11 -12.48
N ALA A 163 1.43 6.16 -13.04
CA ALA A 163 2.30 7.33 -13.00
C ALA A 163 1.87 8.49 -13.92
N GLU A 164 0.97 8.23 -14.86
CA GLU A 164 0.41 9.23 -15.77
C GLU A 164 -0.94 9.80 -15.27
N LEU A 165 -1.46 9.30 -14.14
CA LEU A 165 -2.70 9.77 -13.54
C LEU A 165 -2.49 10.96 -12.61
N SER A 166 -3.51 11.81 -12.47
CA SER A 166 -3.53 12.77 -11.38
C SER A 166 -3.67 12.06 -10.02
N VAL A 167 -3.37 12.75 -8.94
CA VAL A 167 -3.53 12.22 -7.58
C VAL A 167 -4.97 11.75 -7.36
N GLU A 168 -5.94 12.56 -7.74
CA GLU A 168 -7.38 12.27 -7.58
C GLU A 168 -7.80 11.06 -8.42
N GLU A 169 -7.32 10.96 -9.66
CA GLU A 169 -7.60 9.81 -10.53
C GLU A 169 -7.02 8.51 -9.94
N LYS A 170 -5.77 8.57 -9.45
CA LYS A 170 -5.10 7.43 -8.81
C LYS A 170 -5.80 7.03 -7.52
N ASP A 171 -6.14 7.98 -6.65
CA ASP A 171 -6.82 7.74 -5.37
C ASP A 171 -8.17 7.06 -5.55
N ALA A 172 -8.89 7.38 -6.63
CA ALA A 172 -10.18 6.77 -6.94
C ALA A 172 -10.11 5.26 -7.20
N ILE A 173 -9.02 4.76 -7.79
CA ILE A 173 -8.91 3.37 -8.27
C ILE A 173 -7.82 2.54 -7.57
N SER A 174 -6.84 3.18 -6.94
CA SER A 174 -5.68 2.50 -6.37
C SER A 174 -6.04 1.53 -5.24
N HIS A 175 -5.16 0.57 -5.00
CA HIS A 175 -5.24 -0.37 -3.87
C HIS A 175 -5.33 0.35 -2.52
N ARG A 176 -4.52 1.40 -2.29
CA ARG A 176 -4.58 2.23 -1.06
C ARG A 176 -5.88 3.01 -0.97
N GLY A 177 -6.34 3.60 -2.07
CA GLY A 177 -7.64 4.28 -2.11
C GLY A 177 -8.80 3.36 -1.77
N ARG A 178 -8.78 2.11 -2.25
CA ARG A 178 -9.79 1.09 -1.92
C ARG A 178 -9.71 0.67 -0.45
N ALA A 179 -8.51 0.41 0.07
CA ALA A 179 -8.31 0.06 1.47
C ALA A 179 -8.75 1.21 2.40
N ALA A 180 -8.40 2.45 2.06
CA ALA A 180 -8.80 3.63 2.83
C ALA A 180 -10.33 3.80 2.88
N ARG A 181 -11.02 3.65 1.75
CA ARG A 181 -12.50 3.69 1.72
C ARG A 181 -13.12 2.58 2.56
N ALA A 182 -12.64 1.34 2.44
CA ALA A 182 -13.12 0.23 3.25
C ALA A 182 -12.91 0.47 4.76
N PHE A 183 -11.80 1.09 5.13
CA PHE A 183 -11.49 1.48 6.50
C PHE A 183 -12.43 2.59 7.01
N LEU A 184 -12.67 3.64 6.22
CA LEU A 184 -13.59 4.72 6.59
C LEU A 184 -15.03 4.20 6.73
N ASP A 185 -15.47 3.32 5.86
CA ASP A 185 -16.79 2.67 5.94
C ASP A 185 -16.93 1.82 7.21
N TRP A 186 -15.86 1.15 7.62
CA TRP A 186 -15.85 0.40 8.88
C TRP A 186 -15.93 1.34 10.08
N LEU A 187 -15.12 2.41 10.14
CA LEU A 187 -15.15 3.41 11.22
C LEU A 187 -16.52 4.05 11.38
N ASP A 188 -17.20 4.36 10.29
CA ASP A 188 -18.55 4.94 10.34
C ASP A 188 -19.57 3.95 10.95
N ARG A 189 -19.47 2.67 10.61
CA ARG A 189 -20.32 1.62 11.23
C ARG A 189 -20.07 1.46 12.72
N GLU A 190 -18.80 1.41 13.15
CA GLU A 190 -18.45 1.31 14.56
C GLU A 190 -18.94 2.53 15.36
N SER A 191 -18.79 3.73 14.78
CA SER A 191 -19.24 4.98 15.44
C SER A 191 -20.76 5.04 15.65
N ARG A 192 -21.54 4.35 14.82
CA ARG A 192 -23.01 4.28 14.94
C ARG A 192 -23.48 3.19 15.88
N ALA A 193 -22.62 2.21 16.18
CA ALA A 193 -22.92 1.08 17.03
C ALA A 193 -22.58 1.33 18.52
N ALA A 194 -21.73 2.34 18.81
CA ALA A 194 -21.32 2.75 20.15
C ALA A 194 -22.27 3.79 20.74
#